data_445dcd41c18e12973e9e79a58ba45a36
#
_entry.id   445dcd41c18e12973e9e79a58ba45a36
#
_cell.length_a   1.000
_cell.length_b   1.000
_cell.length_c   1.000
_cell.angle_alpha   90.00
_cell.angle_beta   90.00
_cell.angle_gamma   90.00
#
_symmetry.space_group_name_H-M   'P 1'
#
loop_
_entity.id
_entity.type
_entity.pdbx_description
1 polymer ?
#
loop_
_entity_poly.entity_id
_entity_poly.type
_entity_poly.pdbx_seq_one_letter_code
_entity_poly.pdbx_strand_id
1 'polypeptide(L)'
;MINVVAIMGRLTYDPELRTTPTGVSVVRFQVAVDRNFQRAGEERKADFIDVTAWRQTAEFVSKYFRKGSMIAVEGSIQTDNFTDKDGNKRKSVQVVASNVSFCGSKAESGT
;
A
#
# COMPACT_ATOMS: atom_id res chain seq x y z
N MET A 1 -15.03 -2.88 -17.78
CA MET A 1 -14.57 -3.79 -16.73
C MET A 1 -14.38 -3.06 -15.42
N ILE A 2 -14.61 -3.73 -14.33
CA ILE A 2 -14.45 -3.15 -13.00
C ILE A 2 -13.16 -3.67 -12.38
N ASN A 3 -12.34 -2.74 -11.89
CA ASN A 3 -11.12 -3.08 -11.15
C ASN A 3 -10.93 -1.99 -10.09
N VAL A 4 -11.55 -2.21 -8.93
CA VAL A 4 -11.56 -1.25 -7.84
C VAL A 4 -11.13 -1.93 -6.56
N VAL A 5 -10.21 -1.29 -5.85
CA VAL A 5 -9.75 -1.75 -4.54
C VAL A 5 -9.94 -0.59 -3.56
N ALA A 6 -10.50 -0.89 -2.41
CA ALA A 6 -10.59 0.05 -1.31
C ALA A 6 -10.14 -0.67 -0.05
N ILE A 7 -9.05 -0.24 0.54
CA ILE A 7 -8.49 -0.87 1.73
C ILE A 7 -8.15 0.20 2.77
N MET A 8 -8.14 -0.21 4.01
CA MET A 8 -7.77 0.63 5.14
C MET A 8 -6.94 -0.21 6.10
N GLY A 9 -5.81 0.34 6.52
CA GLY A 9 -4.92 -0.37 7.43
C GLY A 9 -3.76 0.50 7.85
N ARG A 10 -2.72 -0.12 8.41
CA ARG A 10 -1.54 0.59 8.91
C ARG A 10 -0.33 0.29 8.05
N LEU A 11 0.49 1.30 7.83
CA LEU A 11 1.76 1.11 7.13
C LEU A 11 2.69 0.25 8.00
N THR A 12 3.37 -0.69 7.36
CA THR A 12 4.29 -1.61 8.06
C THR A 12 5.70 -1.07 8.11
N TYR A 13 6.02 -0.08 7.27
CA TYR A 13 7.30 0.63 7.28
C TYR A 13 7.09 2.04 6.72
N ASP A 14 8.10 2.89 6.89
CA ASP A 14 8.01 4.26 6.38
C ASP A 14 8.01 4.25 4.85
N PRO A 15 7.08 4.98 4.22
CA PRO A 15 7.08 5.06 2.76
C PRO A 15 8.32 5.79 2.26
N GLU A 16 8.93 5.25 1.23
CA GLU A 16 10.15 5.81 0.66
C GLU A 16 9.84 6.43 -0.71
N LEU A 17 9.99 7.75 -0.78
CA LEU A 17 9.77 8.48 -2.02
C LEU A 17 10.99 8.34 -2.91
N ARG A 18 10.76 7.98 -4.16
CA ARG A 18 11.80 7.88 -5.18
C ARG A 18 11.39 8.66 -6.41
N THR A 19 12.36 8.97 -7.23
CA THR A 19 12.12 9.63 -8.51
C THR A 19 12.60 8.70 -9.62
N THR A 20 11.75 8.49 -10.63
CA THR A 20 12.13 7.70 -11.79
C THR A 20 13.15 8.46 -12.65
N PRO A 21 13.85 7.77 -13.60
CA PRO A 21 14.77 8.46 -14.50
C PRO A 21 14.14 9.58 -15.33
N THR A 22 12.81 9.53 -15.53
CA THR A 22 12.07 10.58 -16.24
C THR A 22 11.58 11.70 -15.33
N GLY A 23 11.92 11.66 -14.03
CA GLY A 23 11.56 12.72 -13.09
C GLY A 23 10.19 12.58 -12.43
N VAL A 24 9.60 11.40 -12.48
CA VAL A 24 8.27 11.16 -11.90
C VAL A 24 8.41 10.60 -10.49
N SER A 25 7.68 11.20 -9.54
CA SER A 25 7.66 10.73 -8.15
C SER A 25 6.89 9.42 -8.03
N VAL A 26 7.45 8.48 -7.27
CA VAL A 26 6.82 7.19 -6.98
C VAL A 26 7.14 6.80 -5.55
N VAL A 27 6.16 6.20 -4.86
CA VAL A 27 6.35 5.68 -3.53
C VAL A 27 5.77 4.27 -3.46
N ARG A 28 6.48 3.39 -2.78
CA ARG A 28 5.99 2.05 -2.45
C ARG A 28 5.84 1.95 -0.95
N PHE A 29 4.76 1.33 -0.54
CA PHE A 29 4.51 1.07 0.88
C PHE A 29 3.67 -0.19 1.01
N GLN A 30 3.64 -0.73 2.22
CA GLN A 30 2.85 -1.92 2.51
C GLN A 30 1.85 -1.60 3.59
N VAL A 31 0.62 -2.04 3.40
CA VAL A 31 -0.47 -1.83 4.33
C VAL A 31 -0.86 -3.16 4.95
N ALA A 32 -0.91 -3.21 6.27
CA ALA A 32 -1.42 -4.35 7.01
C ALA A 32 -2.92 -4.15 7.24
N VAL A 33 -3.71 -4.98 6.62
CA VAL A 33 -5.18 -4.93 6.69
C VAL A 33 -5.64 -6.09 7.55
N ASP A 34 -6.20 -5.80 8.72
CA ASP A 34 -6.71 -6.82 9.62
C ASP A 34 -7.93 -7.50 9.02
N ARG A 35 -7.99 -8.81 9.16
CA ARG A 35 -9.18 -9.54 8.73
C ARG A 35 -10.31 -9.28 9.70
N ASN A 36 -11.50 -9.05 9.15
CA ASN A 36 -12.69 -8.74 9.94
C ASN A 36 -13.19 -9.92 10.75
N PHE A 37 -12.83 -11.13 10.34
CA PHE A 37 -13.35 -12.36 10.94
C PHE A 37 -12.23 -13.21 11.49
N GLN A 38 -12.35 -13.59 12.75
CA GLN A 38 -11.48 -14.61 13.32
C GLN A 38 -12.30 -15.45 14.32
N ARG A 39 -11.97 -16.73 14.42
CA ARG A 39 -12.60 -17.63 15.37
C ARG A 39 -12.03 -17.40 16.76
N ALA A 40 -12.84 -17.66 17.77
CA ALA A 40 -12.37 -17.59 19.15
C ALA A 40 -11.16 -18.50 19.34
N GLY A 41 -10.11 -17.97 19.95
CA GLY A 41 -8.87 -18.72 20.20
C GLY A 41 -7.87 -18.72 19.08
N GLU A 42 -8.20 -18.15 17.91
CA GLU A 42 -7.24 -18.01 16.82
C GLU A 42 -6.47 -16.68 16.94
N GLU A 43 -5.24 -16.68 16.48
CA GLU A 43 -4.45 -15.46 16.39
C GLU A 43 -5.05 -14.51 15.35
N ARG A 44 -4.90 -13.22 15.59
CA ARG A 44 -5.29 -12.21 14.60
C ARG A 44 -4.45 -12.37 13.35
N LYS A 45 -5.13 -12.31 12.22
CA LYS A 45 -4.48 -12.37 10.91
C LYS A 45 -4.64 -11.05 10.19
N ALA A 46 -3.62 -10.66 9.50
CA ALA A 46 -3.64 -9.49 8.65
C ALA A 46 -3.16 -9.87 7.27
N ASP A 47 -3.68 -9.20 6.27
CA ASP A 47 -3.18 -9.32 4.91
C ASP A 47 -2.23 -8.15 4.65
N PHE A 48 -1.05 -8.46 4.14
CA PHE A 48 -0.03 -7.46 3.83
C PHE A 48 -0.10 -7.15 2.34
N ILE A 49 -0.48 -5.93 2.03
CA ILE A 49 -0.78 -5.54 0.65
C ILE A 49 0.20 -4.48 0.21
N ASP A 50 0.89 -4.76 -0.89
CA ASP A 50 1.84 -3.80 -1.48
C ASP A 50 1.07 -2.78 -2.31
N VAL A 51 1.40 -1.51 -2.10
CA VAL A 51 0.75 -0.38 -2.76
C VAL A 51 1.82 0.49 -3.39
N THR A 52 1.54 0.94 -4.60
CA THR A 52 2.37 1.91 -5.30
C THR A 52 1.54 3.15 -5.60
N ALA A 53 2.08 4.31 -5.31
CA ALA A 53 1.46 5.59 -5.64
C ALA A 53 2.41 6.41 -6.49
N TRP A 54 1.85 7.24 -7.37
CA TRP A 54 2.60 8.01 -8.35
C TRP A 54 2.29 9.50 -8.22
N ARG A 55 3.26 10.34 -8.61
CA ARG A 55 3.09 11.78 -8.76
C ARG A 55 2.65 12.45 -7.45
N GLN A 56 1.60 13.22 -7.48
CA GLN A 56 1.12 13.95 -6.31
C GLN A 56 0.68 13.03 -5.18
N THR A 57 0.09 11.90 -5.51
CA THR A 57 -0.30 10.91 -4.48
C THR A 57 0.93 10.36 -3.77
N ALA A 58 2.02 10.10 -4.50
CA ALA A 58 3.27 9.64 -3.91
C ALA A 58 3.85 10.69 -2.96
N GLU A 59 3.85 11.94 -3.36
CA GLU A 59 4.36 13.04 -2.52
C GLU A 59 3.51 13.20 -1.26
N PHE A 60 2.20 13.09 -1.39
CA PHE A 60 1.28 13.18 -0.26
C PHE A 60 1.54 12.06 0.76
N VAL A 61 1.67 10.82 0.30
CA VAL A 61 1.96 9.68 1.18
C VAL A 61 3.29 9.86 1.89
N SER A 62 4.31 10.21 1.14
CA SER A 62 5.66 10.42 1.68
C SER A 62 5.69 11.49 2.75
N LYS A 63 4.91 12.54 2.58
CA LYS A 63 4.90 13.70 3.47
C LYS A 63 4.12 13.46 4.76
N TYR A 64 3.00 12.76 4.69
CA TYR A 64 2.04 12.71 5.79
C TYR A 64 1.90 11.35 6.48
N PHE A 65 2.47 10.30 5.93
CA PHE A 65 2.32 8.96 6.48
C PHE A 65 3.66 8.38 6.91
N ARG A 66 3.65 7.61 7.98
CA ARG A 66 4.82 6.93 8.53
C ARG A 66 4.41 5.53 8.95
N LYS A 67 5.40 4.71 9.30
CA LYS A 67 5.16 3.38 9.87
C LYS A 67 4.13 3.48 11.00
N GLY A 68 3.11 2.64 10.94
CA GLY A 68 2.05 2.61 11.96
C GLY A 68 0.89 3.57 11.72
N SER A 69 1.01 4.51 10.77
CA SER A 69 -0.09 5.41 10.43
C SER A 69 -1.23 4.65 9.78
N MET A 70 -2.46 5.04 10.12
CA MET A 70 -3.65 4.54 9.43
C MET A 70 -3.81 5.25 8.10
N ILE A 71 -4.11 4.49 7.07
CA ILE A 71 -4.28 5.02 5.72
C ILE A 71 -5.46 4.35 5.04
N ALA A 72 -6.23 5.12 4.29
CA ALA A 72 -7.27 4.60 3.42
C ALA A 72 -6.80 4.76 1.97
N VAL A 73 -6.80 3.67 1.23
CA VAL A 73 -6.31 3.63 -0.16
C VAL A 73 -7.41 3.18 -1.09
N GLU A 74 -7.62 3.94 -2.15
CA GLU A 74 -8.48 3.54 -3.26
C GLU A 74 -7.63 3.42 -4.51
N GLY A 75 -7.86 2.40 -5.29
CA GLY A 75 -7.10 2.18 -6.50
C GLY A 75 -7.55 0.96 -7.27
N SER A 76 -6.61 0.38 -7.98
CA SER A 76 -6.87 -0.82 -8.80
C SER A 76 -5.75 -1.82 -8.60
N ILE A 77 -6.03 -3.08 -8.88
CA ILE A 77 -5.03 -4.15 -8.85
C ILE A 77 -4.30 -4.16 -10.19
N GLN A 78 -2.98 -4.20 -10.14
CA GLN A 78 -2.15 -4.41 -11.32
C GLN A 78 -1.21 -5.58 -11.07
N THR A 79 -0.95 -6.33 -12.12
CA THR A 79 -0.05 -7.47 -12.07
C THR A 79 1.05 -7.29 -13.12
N ASP A 80 2.25 -7.70 -12.76
CA ASP A 80 3.38 -7.70 -13.66
C ASP A 80 4.02 -9.08 -13.66
N ASN A 81 4.47 -9.51 -14.83
CA ASN A 81 5.21 -10.75 -14.97
C ASN A 81 6.69 -10.42 -15.14
N PHE A 82 7.54 -11.17 -14.45
CA PHE A 82 8.97 -11.00 -14.55
C PHE A 82 9.66 -12.34 -14.41
N THR A 83 10.92 -12.39 -14.84
CA THR A 83 11.75 -13.59 -14.71
C THR A 83 12.77 -13.33 -13.61
N ASP A 84 12.83 -14.24 -12.63
CA ASP A 84 13.78 -14.10 -11.52
C ASP A 84 15.20 -14.53 -11.95
N LYS A 85 16.13 -14.46 -10.99
CA LYS A 85 17.54 -14.80 -11.23
C LYS A 85 17.75 -16.26 -11.65
N ASP A 86 16.85 -17.14 -11.24
CA ASP A 86 16.93 -18.56 -11.55
C ASP A 86 16.23 -18.94 -12.85
N GLY A 87 15.70 -17.95 -13.58
CA GLY A 87 15.01 -18.15 -14.83
C GLY A 87 13.54 -18.56 -14.66
N ASN A 88 13.01 -18.52 -13.46
CA ASN A 88 11.61 -18.84 -13.20
C ASN A 88 10.71 -17.64 -13.48
N LYS A 89 9.58 -17.91 -14.10
CA LYS A 89 8.57 -16.86 -14.33
C LYS A 89 7.83 -16.59 -13.03
N ARG A 90 7.78 -15.30 -12.67
CA ARG A 90 7.12 -14.82 -11.46
C ARG A 90 6.06 -13.81 -11.80
N LYS A 91 5.11 -13.65 -10.90
CA LYS A 91 4.04 -12.68 -11.03
C LYS A 91 4.00 -11.83 -9.76
N SER A 92 4.02 -10.52 -9.94
CA SER A 92 3.81 -9.60 -8.83
C SER A 92 2.40 -9.04 -8.90
N VAL A 93 1.80 -8.82 -7.73
CA VAL A 93 0.47 -8.24 -7.58
C VAL A 93 0.60 -7.04 -6.67
N GLN A 94 0.09 -5.91 -7.12
CA GLN A 94 0.11 -4.68 -6.32
C GLN A 94 -1.16 -3.87 -6.53
N VAL A 95 -1.43 -2.99 -5.59
CA VAL A 95 -2.48 -1.99 -5.73
C VAL A 95 -1.82 -0.70 -6.19
N VAL A 96 -2.34 -0.11 -7.26
CA VAL A 96 -1.91 1.22 -7.69
C VAL A 96 -2.92 2.21 -7.15
N ALA A 97 -2.47 3.07 -6.24
CA ALA A 97 -3.34 4.02 -5.58
C ALA A 97 -3.75 5.15 -6.51
N SER A 98 -5.05 5.39 -6.60
CA SER A 98 -5.58 6.57 -7.30
C SER A 98 -5.90 7.68 -6.30
N ASN A 99 -6.21 7.32 -5.07
CA ASN A 99 -6.54 8.26 -4.02
C ASN A 99 -6.14 7.70 -2.66
N VAL A 100 -5.65 8.57 -1.79
CA VAL A 100 -5.23 8.21 -0.43
C VAL A 100 -5.82 9.24 0.52
N SER A 101 -6.35 8.77 1.64
CA SER A 101 -7.00 9.63 2.63
C SER A 101 -6.54 9.29 4.04
N PHE A 102 -6.59 10.29 4.90
CA PHE A 102 -6.41 10.08 6.33
C PHE A 102 -7.61 9.33 6.89
N CYS A 103 -7.36 8.52 7.92
CA CYS A 103 -8.42 7.86 8.66
C CYS A 103 -7.96 7.70 10.10
N GLY A 104 -8.93 7.58 11.01
CA GLY A 104 -8.65 7.53 12.43
C GLY A 104 -8.40 8.90 13.03
N SER A 105 -8.00 8.91 14.31
CA SER A 105 -7.69 10.14 15.02
C SER A 105 -6.31 10.67 14.64
N LYS A 106 -6.01 11.91 15.00
CA LYS A 106 -4.68 12.50 14.83
C LYS A 106 -3.58 11.63 15.45
N ALA A 107 -3.84 11.10 16.63
CA ALA A 107 -2.88 10.24 17.33
C ALA A 107 -2.62 8.94 16.55
N GLU A 108 -3.65 8.37 15.94
CA GLU A 108 -3.54 7.15 15.15
C GLU A 108 -2.87 7.39 13.80
N SER A 109 -2.99 8.59 13.25
CA SER A 109 -2.35 8.93 11.99
C SER A 109 -0.86 9.29 12.15
N GLY A 110 -0.38 9.35 13.38
CA GLY A 110 1.04 9.61 13.62
C GLY A 110 1.45 11.06 13.45
N THR A 111 0.52 11.97 13.41
CA THR A 111 0.80 13.41 13.29
C THR A 111 0.54 14.15 14.57
#